data_b824b9e8ea7f098f3493052a2616fdb0
#
_entry.id   b824b9e8ea7f098f3493052a2616fdb0
#
_cell.length_a   1.000
_cell.length_b   1.000
_cell.length_c   1.000
_cell.angle_alpha   90.00
_cell.angle_beta   90.00
_cell.angle_gamma   90.00
#
_symmetry.space_group_name_H-M   'P 1'
#
loop_
_entity.id
_entity.type
_entity.pdbx_description
1 polymer ?
#
loop_
_entity_poly.entity_id
_entity_poly.type
_entity_poly.pdbx_seq_one_letter_code
_entity_poly.pdbx_strand_id
1 'polypeptide(L)'
;MKAVRVAAAILTRSGKEFLLTQRPAGKVYAGYWEFPGGKIEAGETEQAALARELEEELGIVVERATPWQIVHFTYPHAEVELHFFHVSAWLGEPYGREGQNCGWQTLESCQELLLLPANHGILKALPVLLNDEISSALS
;
A
#
# COMPACT_ATOMS: atom_id res chain seq x y z
N MET A 1 -2.96 -21.73 -12.46
CA MET A 1 -1.83 -20.93 -11.95
C MET A 1 -2.21 -20.33 -10.62
N LYS A 2 -1.37 -20.51 -9.61
CA LYS A 2 -1.63 -19.92 -8.32
C LYS A 2 -1.38 -18.42 -8.35
N ALA A 3 -2.25 -17.65 -7.72
CA ALA A 3 -2.05 -16.23 -7.59
C ALA A 3 -0.92 -15.94 -6.59
N VAL A 4 -0.12 -14.93 -6.89
CA VAL A 4 0.86 -14.40 -5.94
C VAL A 4 0.09 -13.57 -4.91
N ARG A 5 0.21 -13.92 -3.64
CA ARG A 5 -0.47 -13.22 -2.55
C ARG A 5 0.43 -12.11 -2.01
N VAL A 6 -0.11 -10.92 -1.94
CA VAL A 6 0.61 -9.72 -1.54
C VAL A 6 -0.17 -9.00 -0.44
N ALA A 7 0.53 -8.54 0.59
CA ALA A 7 -0.05 -7.64 1.60
C ALA A 7 0.37 -6.22 1.26
N ALA A 8 -0.59 -5.31 1.18
CA ALA A 8 -0.35 -3.92 0.82
C ALA A 8 -1.00 -2.99 1.84
N ALA A 9 -0.37 -1.85 2.07
CA ALA A 9 -0.79 -0.93 3.12
C ALA A 9 -1.26 0.40 2.55
N ILE A 10 -2.36 0.90 3.12
CA ILE A 10 -2.77 2.27 2.94
C ILE A 10 -2.49 2.98 4.25
N LEU A 11 -1.33 3.66 4.31
CA LEU A 11 -0.98 4.52 5.43
C LEU A 11 -1.64 5.87 5.17
N THR A 12 -2.42 6.35 6.11
CA THR A 12 -3.11 7.62 5.97
C THR A 12 -2.64 8.61 7.02
N ARG A 13 -2.64 9.90 6.66
CA ARG A 13 -2.42 10.99 7.61
C ARG A 13 -3.25 12.20 7.18
N SER A 14 -3.62 13.03 8.16
CA SER A 14 -4.36 14.28 7.91
C SER A 14 -5.69 14.08 7.18
N GLY A 15 -6.24 12.87 7.20
CA GLY A 15 -7.52 12.54 6.57
C GLY A 15 -7.55 12.64 5.05
N LYS A 16 -6.46 13.04 4.40
CA LYS A 16 -6.42 13.25 2.95
C LYS A 16 -5.24 12.60 2.26
N GLU A 17 -4.17 12.34 2.99
CA GLU A 17 -2.95 11.86 2.40
C GLU A 17 -2.74 10.37 2.63
N PHE A 18 -2.16 9.71 1.64
CA PHE A 18 -1.75 8.32 1.73
C PHE A 18 -0.36 8.15 1.13
N LEU A 19 0.37 7.15 1.58
CA LEU A 19 1.76 6.93 1.17
C LEU A 19 1.84 5.99 -0.03
N LEU A 20 2.61 6.41 -1.04
CA LEU A 20 2.96 5.55 -2.17
C LEU A 20 4.47 5.39 -2.24
N THR A 21 4.91 4.28 -2.83
CA THR A 21 6.31 4.01 -3.11
C THR A 21 6.49 3.79 -4.61
N GLN A 22 7.68 4.12 -5.12
CA GLN A 22 7.99 3.98 -6.54
C GLN A 22 8.85 2.73 -6.76
N ARG A 23 8.48 1.93 -7.74
CA ARG A 23 9.23 0.73 -8.06
C ARG A 23 10.60 1.11 -8.63
N PRO A 24 11.69 0.54 -8.08
CA PRO A 24 13.03 0.92 -8.50
C PRO A 24 13.39 0.37 -9.89
N ALA A 25 14.47 0.91 -10.46
CA ALA A 25 15.01 0.41 -11.71
C ALA A 25 15.35 -1.09 -11.59
N GLY A 26 15.20 -1.83 -12.67
CA GLY A 26 15.47 -3.26 -12.69
C GLY A 26 14.29 -4.15 -12.31
N LYS A 27 13.21 -3.57 -11.84
CA LYS A 27 11.98 -4.29 -11.53
C LYS A 27 10.99 -4.18 -12.69
N VAL A 28 10.08 -5.15 -12.78
CA VAL A 28 8.94 -5.03 -13.70
C VAL A 28 8.16 -3.78 -13.33
N TYR A 29 7.73 -3.01 -14.31
CA TYR A 29 7.05 -1.73 -14.10
C TYR A 29 7.90 -0.71 -13.32
N ALA A 30 9.22 -0.69 -13.57
CA ALA A 30 10.11 0.32 -12.96
C ALA A 30 9.56 1.73 -13.20
N GLY A 31 9.61 2.57 -12.16
CA GLY A 31 9.10 3.94 -12.21
C GLY A 31 7.63 4.09 -11.89
N TYR A 32 6.86 3.01 -11.90
CA TYR A 32 5.45 3.05 -11.49
C TYR A 32 5.35 3.14 -9.97
N TRP A 33 4.29 3.79 -9.51
CA TRP A 33 4.01 3.95 -8.10
C TRP A 33 2.98 2.92 -7.62
N GLU A 34 3.06 2.55 -6.35
CA GLU A 34 2.19 1.53 -5.76
C GLU A 34 2.05 1.77 -4.26
N PHE A 35 1.03 1.16 -3.67
CA PHE A 35 0.94 1.12 -2.22
C PHE A 35 2.04 0.20 -1.69
N PRO A 36 2.69 0.58 -0.57
CA PRO A 36 3.80 -0.22 -0.03
C PRO A 36 3.32 -1.58 0.45
N GLY A 37 4.20 -2.56 0.37
CA GLY A 37 3.92 -3.92 0.79
C GLY A 37 4.77 -4.92 0.05
N GLY A 38 4.41 -6.19 0.13
CA GLY A 38 5.15 -7.24 -0.54
C GLY A 38 4.50 -8.60 -0.38
N LYS A 39 5.19 -9.60 -0.87
CA LYS A 39 4.68 -10.97 -0.92
C LYS A 39 4.47 -11.56 0.47
N ILE A 40 3.35 -12.27 0.61
CA ILE A 40 3.06 -13.06 1.80
C ILE A 40 3.81 -14.38 1.62
N GLU A 41 4.69 -14.70 2.55
CA GLU A 41 5.49 -15.90 2.50
C GLU A 41 4.76 -17.08 3.14
N ALA A 42 5.21 -18.29 2.79
CA ALA A 42 4.62 -19.51 3.35
C ALA A 42 4.68 -19.48 4.87
N GLY A 43 3.57 -19.80 5.51
CA GLY A 43 3.49 -19.82 6.97
C GLY A 43 3.23 -18.48 7.63
N GLU A 44 3.22 -17.38 6.87
CA GLU A 44 2.89 -16.06 7.40
C GLU A 44 1.38 -15.79 7.31
N THR A 45 0.86 -15.10 8.33
CA THR A 45 -0.45 -14.46 8.17
C THR A 45 -0.30 -13.21 7.31
N GLU A 46 -1.39 -12.72 6.76
CA GLU A 46 -1.40 -11.48 5.98
C GLU A 46 -0.89 -10.31 6.81
N GLN A 47 -1.31 -10.22 8.07
CA GLN A 47 -0.87 -9.15 8.96
C GLN A 47 0.62 -9.23 9.29
N ALA A 48 1.13 -10.43 9.52
CA ALA A 48 2.55 -10.61 9.80
C ALA A 48 3.41 -10.24 8.60
N ALA A 49 2.96 -10.62 7.39
CA ALA A 49 3.64 -10.24 6.16
C ALA A 49 3.66 -8.73 5.98
N LEU A 50 2.53 -8.08 6.24
CA LEU A 50 2.42 -6.62 6.13
C LEU A 50 3.43 -5.94 7.07
N ALA A 51 3.43 -6.33 8.34
CA ALA A 51 4.33 -5.74 9.34
C ALA A 51 5.80 -5.92 8.95
N ARG A 52 6.16 -7.11 8.50
CA ARG A 52 7.52 -7.40 8.05
C ARG A 52 7.93 -6.56 6.86
N GLU A 53 7.06 -6.51 5.84
CA GLU A 53 7.35 -5.77 4.61
C GLU A 53 7.48 -4.27 4.87
N LEU A 54 6.63 -3.70 5.71
CA LEU A 54 6.70 -2.26 6.00
C LEU A 54 7.92 -1.90 6.83
N GLU A 55 8.38 -2.80 7.70
CA GLU A 55 9.64 -2.59 8.41
C GLU A 55 10.82 -2.62 7.45
N GLU A 56 10.87 -3.62 6.57
CA GLU A 56 11.95 -3.75 5.58
C GLU A 56 11.96 -2.59 4.59
N GLU A 57 10.82 -2.20 4.10
CA GLU A 57 10.67 -1.25 3.01
C GLU A 57 10.69 0.21 3.47
N LEU A 58 10.06 0.50 4.60
CA LEU A 58 9.84 1.86 5.09
C LEU A 58 10.46 2.17 6.44
N GLY A 59 10.99 1.16 7.13
CA GLY A 59 11.61 1.35 8.45
C GLY A 59 10.61 1.70 9.54
N ILE A 60 9.36 1.32 9.41
CA ILE A 60 8.33 1.61 10.40
C ILE A 60 7.86 0.34 11.10
N VAL A 61 7.32 0.51 12.31
CA VAL A 61 6.70 -0.57 13.08
C VAL A 61 5.20 -0.34 13.09
N VAL A 62 4.45 -1.27 12.50
CA VAL A 62 2.99 -1.18 12.42
C VAL A 62 2.38 -1.44 13.79
N GLU A 63 1.54 -0.52 14.25
CA GLU A 63 0.82 -0.66 15.53
C GLU A 63 -0.65 -1.02 15.33
N ARG A 64 -1.28 -0.49 14.29
CA ARG A 64 -2.68 -0.78 14.00
C ARG A 64 -2.89 -0.92 12.51
N ALA A 65 -3.33 -2.10 12.10
CA ALA A 65 -3.67 -2.38 10.71
C ALA A 65 -4.99 -3.13 10.67
N THR A 66 -5.91 -2.65 9.87
CA THR A 66 -7.25 -3.23 9.75
C THR A 66 -7.42 -3.78 8.34
N PRO A 67 -7.79 -5.06 8.17
CA PRO A 67 -8.09 -5.58 6.83
C PRO A 67 -9.19 -4.75 6.17
N TRP A 68 -9.01 -4.42 4.90
CA TRP A 68 -9.94 -3.54 4.22
C TRP A 68 -10.51 -4.14 2.94
N GLN A 69 -9.66 -4.42 1.95
CA GLN A 69 -10.11 -4.90 0.64
C GLN A 69 -9.19 -6.01 0.17
N ILE A 70 -9.76 -6.95 -0.59
CA ILE A 70 -8.98 -7.94 -1.32
C ILE A 70 -9.24 -7.71 -2.80
N VAL A 71 -8.18 -7.49 -3.57
CA VAL A 71 -8.26 -7.22 -5.00
C VAL A 71 -7.54 -8.31 -5.76
N HIS A 72 -8.21 -8.88 -6.74
CA HIS A 72 -7.62 -9.84 -7.67
C HIS A 72 -7.31 -9.12 -8.98
N PHE A 73 -6.10 -9.31 -9.47
CA PHE A 73 -5.70 -8.69 -10.73
C PHE A 73 -4.81 -9.63 -11.52
N THR A 74 -5.04 -9.71 -12.84
CA THR A 74 -4.24 -10.55 -13.72
C THR A 74 -3.36 -9.68 -14.59
N TYR A 75 -2.05 -9.79 -14.38
CA TYR A 75 -1.04 -9.23 -15.27
C TYR A 75 -0.70 -10.26 -16.34
N PRO A 76 -0.12 -9.85 -17.48
CA PRO A 76 0.32 -10.83 -18.47
C PRO A 76 1.28 -11.88 -17.92
N HIS A 77 2.06 -11.52 -16.91
CA HIS A 77 3.09 -12.40 -16.34
C HIS A 77 2.66 -13.13 -15.06
N ALA A 78 1.57 -12.69 -14.40
CA ALA A 78 1.17 -13.28 -13.12
C ALA A 78 -0.22 -12.85 -12.70
N GLU A 79 -0.90 -13.73 -11.96
CA GLU A 79 -2.09 -13.34 -11.21
C GLU A 79 -1.67 -12.89 -9.82
N VAL A 80 -2.28 -11.82 -9.32
CA VAL A 80 -2.00 -11.32 -7.97
C VAL A 80 -3.28 -11.21 -7.17
N GLU A 81 -3.15 -11.48 -5.87
CA GLU A 81 -4.20 -11.31 -4.88
C GLU A 81 -3.67 -10.33 -3.85
N LEU A 82 -4.19 -9.11 -3.88
CA LEU A 82 -3.74 -8.02 -3.04
C LEU A 82 -4.64 -7.90 -1.81
N HIS A 83 -4.05 -8.10 -0.65
CA HIS A 83 -4.71 -7.94 0.65
C HIS A 83 -4.38 -6.54 1.16
N PHE A 84 -5.30 -5.60 0.98
CA PHE A 84 -5.12 -4.22 1.43
C PHE A 84 -5.52 -4.06 2.89
N PHE A 85 -4.65 -3.39 3.65
CA PHE A 85 -4.91 -3.04 5.04
C PHE A 85 -4.88 -1.52 5.18
N HIS A 86 -5.78 -1.00 6.00
CA HIS A 86 -5.68 0.40 6.42
C HIS A 86 -4.75 0.45 7.64
N VAL A 87 -3.62 1.08 7.50
CA VAL A 87 -2.65 1.26 8.58
C VAL A 87 -2.86 2.63 9.19
N SER A 88 -3.45 2.66 10.38
CA SER A 88 -3.84 3.90 11.05
C SER A 88 -2.89 4.34 12.14
N ALA A 89 -1.98 3.47 12.58
CA ALA A 89 -1.00 3.82 13.60
C ALA A 89 0.29 3.03 13.37
N TRP A 90 1.41 3.73 13.48
CA TRP A 90 2.74 3.15 13.35
C TRP A 90 3.75 3.99 14.10
N LEU A 91 4.94 3.40 14.36
CA LEU A 91 6.08 4.08 14.96
C LEU A 91 7.13 4.33 13.87
N GLY A 92 7.73 5.49 13.89
CA GLY A 92 8.79 5.87 12.96
C GLY A 92 8.27 6.69 11.79
N GLU A 93 9.17 7.42 11.15
CA GLU A 93 8.84 8.19 9.94
C GLU A 93 9.14 7.33 8.72
N PRO A 94 8.14 7.06 7.86
CA PRO A 94 8.38 6.22 6.68
C PRO A 94 9.40 6.87 5.73
N TYR A 95 10.30 6.06 5.21
CA TYR A 95 11.26 6.49 4.21
C TYR A 95 11.62 5.32 3.29
N GLY A 96 12.22 5.59 2.16
CA GLY A 96 12.63 4.55 1.22
C GLY A 96 13.86 3.81 1.69
N ARG A 97 13.68 2.90 2.62
CA ARG A 97 14.76 2.17 3.28
C ARG A 97 15.60 1.33 2.32
N GLU A 98 14.98 0.89 1.23
CA GLU A 98 15.65 0.09 0.20
C GLU A 98 16.14 0.95 -0.97
N GLY A 99 16.16 2.27 -0.79
CA GLY A 99 16.62 3.20 -1.83
C GLY A 99 15.52 3.64 -2.80
N GLN A 100 14.31 3.15 -2.63
CA GLN A 100 13.19 3.54 -3.49
C GLN A 100 12.64 4.89 -3.05
N ASN A 101 12.05 5.62 -3.99
CA ASN A 101 11.33 6.84 -3.65
C ASN A 101 10.03 6.51 -2.95
N CYS A 102 9.64 7.34 -1.99
CA CYS A 102 8.31 7.26 -1.40
C CYS A 102 7.81 8.68 -1.14
N GLY A 103 6.50 8.84 -1.09
CA GLY A 103 5.93 10.16 -0.86
C GLY A 103 4.46 10.11 -0.51
N TRP A 104 4.05 11.11 0.26
CA TRP A 104 2.65 11.30 0.61
C TRP A 104 1.92 11.93 -0.56
N GLN A 105 0.77 11.35 -0.91
CA GLN A 105 -0.02 11.77 -2.05
C GLN A 105 -1.46 12.03 -1.61
N THR A 106 -2.15 12.84 -2.38
CA THR A 106 -3.60 13.00 -2.27
C THR A 106 -4.23 12.33 -3.49
N LEU A 107 -5.55 12.19 -3.49
CA LEU A 107 -6.26 11.69 -4.67
C LEU A 107 -5.97 12.54 -5.90
N GLU A 108 -5.85 13.86 -5.69
CA GLU A 108 -5.54 14.79 -6.77
C GLU A 108 -4.11 14.61 -7.28
N SER A 109 -3.12 14.60 -6.38
CA SER A 109 -1.72 14.53 -6.79
C SER A 109 -1.37 13.21 -7.44
N CYS A 110 -1.99 12.10 -7.03
CA CYS A 110 -1.66 10.79 -7.58
C CYS A 110 -2.18 10.61 -9.01
N GLN A 111 -3.08 11.46 -9.48
CA GLN A 111 -3.56 11.40 -10.87
C GLN A 111 -2.45 11.68 -11.88
N GLU A 112 -1.41 12.35 -11.46
CA GLU A 112 -0.27 12.66 -12.34
C GLU A 112 0.81 11.59 -12.29
N LEU A 113 0.65 10.57 -11.45
CA LEU A 113 1.61 9.49 -11.31
C LEU A 113 1.22 8.29 -12.16
N LEU A 114 2.24 7.58 -12.64
CA LEU A 114 2.03 6.26 -13.24
C LEU A 114 1.79 5.29 -12.10
N LEU A 115 0.53 4.89 -11.90
CA LEU A 115 0.17 3.96 -10.85
C LEU A 115 0.12 2.55 -11.39
N LEU A 116 0.67 1.60 -10.63
CA LEU A 116 0.67 0.19 -11.01
C LEU A 116 -0.77 -0.27 -11.28
N PRO A 117 -1.03 -0.97 -12.40
CA PRO A 117 -2.41 -1.30 -12.80
C PRO A 117 -3.28 -1.95 -11.72
N ALA A 118 -2.74 -2.88 -10.96
CA ALA A 118 -3.52 -3.56 -9.90
C ALA A 118 -4.00 -2.60 -8.80
N ASN A 119 -3.41 -1.41 -8.71
CA ASN A 119 -3.76 -0.42 -7.69
C ASN A 119 -4.80 0.60 -8.15
N HIS A 120 -5.16 0.61 -9.44
CA HIS A 120 -6.12 1.60 -9.96
C HIS A 120 -7.50 1.47 -9.34
N GLY A 121 -7.98 0.24 -9.18
CA GLY A 121 -9.32 0.00 -8.63
C GLY A 121 -9.48 0.48 -7.19
N ILE A 122 -8.41 0.44 -6.42
CA ILE A 122 -8.40 0.84 -5.03
C ILE A 122 -8.62 2.35 -4.88
N LEU A 123 -8.18 3.15 -5.85
CA LEU A 123 -8.35 4.60 -5.80
C LEU A 123 -9.81 4.99 -5.70
N LYS A 124 -10.70 4.25 -6.35
CA LYS A 124 -12.14 4.53 -6.31
C LYS A 124 -12.75 4.30 -4.94
N ALA A 125 -12.16 3.39 -4.17
CA ALA A 125 -12.63 3.06 -2.83
C ALA A 125 -12.02 3.93 -1.75
N LEU A 126 -10.88 4.59 -2.02
CA LEU A 126 -10.18 5.44 -1.05
C LEU A 126 -11.02 6.56 -0.45
N PRO A 127 -11.91 7.25 -1.21
CA PRO A 127 -12.69 8.33 -0.61
C PRO A 127 -13.49 7.93 0.62
N VAL A 128 -14.02 6.70 0.64
CA VAL A 128 -14.77 6.20 1.80
C VAL A 128 -13.85 6.12 3.03
N LEU A 129 -12.65 5.59 2.84
CA LEU A 129 -11.67 5.44 3.91
C LEU A 129 -11.20 6.79 4.44
N LEU A 130 -10.88 7.71 3.55
CA LEU A 130 -10.44 9.06 3.92
C LEU A 130 -11.56 9.86 4.58
N ASN A 131 -12.78 9.75 4.07
CA ASN A 131 -13.94 10.42 4.66
C ASN A 131 -14.22 9.90 6.07
N ASP A 132 -14.06 8.60 6.30
CA ASP A 132 -14.23 8.01 7.64
C ASP A 132 -13.26 8.63 8.63
N GLU A 133 -12.00 8.85 8.24
CA GLU A 133 -11.02 9.53 9.08
C GLU A 133 -11.45 10.97 9.38
N ILE A 134 -11.91 11.70 8.37
CA ILE A 134 -12.38 13.07 8.53
C ILE A 134 -13.58 13.11 9.48
N SER A 135 -14.52 12.21 9.31
CA SER A 135 -15.71 12.12 10.16
C SER A 135 -15.32 11.86 11.61
N SER A 136 -14.37 10.94 11.84
CA SER A 136 -13.87 10.64 13.17
C SER A 136 -13.21 11.85 13.82
N ALA A 137 -12.46 12.62 13.05
CA ALA A 137 -11.79 13.82 13.55
C ALA A 137 -12.77 14.93 13.92
N LEU A 138 -13.92 14.98 13.25
CA LEU A 138 -14.94 16.00 13.49
C LEU A 138 -15.92 15.62 14.61
N SER A 139 -15.96 14.36 14.98
CA SER A 139 -16.80 13.91 16.08
C SER A 139 -16.08 14.04 17.39
#